data_da1919d4e91adc886e72855c279ed16a
#
_entry.id   da1919d4e91adc886e72855c279ed16a
#
_cell.length_a   1.000
_cell.length_b   1.000
_cell.length_c   1.000
_cell.angle_alpha   90.00
_cell.angle_beta   90.00
_cell.angle_gamma   90.00
#
_symmetry.space_group_name_H-M   'P 1'
#
loop_
_entity.id
_entity.type
_entity.pdbx_description
1 polymer ?
#
loop_
_entity_poly.entity_id
_entity_poly.type
_entity_poly.pdbx_seq_one_letter_code
_entity_poly.pdbx_strand_id
1 'polypeptide(L)'
;MCALSLIEKEAIILENDADPQRILNILIELQFASEEGYIDQETAQLVAEHLHLTEARVYEIVSFYAILKTEPQAKYVLKICNSTPCHYTGGAMVAEVLETILEVPENQPTPDGLFMYHSIPCIGACDFGPVIKIKDTVFSQLTEEKIYQLIQHLQNDCYEGL
;
A
#
# COMPACT_ATOMS: atom_id res chain seq x y z
N MET A 1 2.20 7.74 17.27
CA MET A 1 2.21 6.46 16.54
C MET A 1 1.54 5.46 17.46
N CYS A 2 0.31 5.11 17.17
CA CYS A 2 -0.49 4.20 17.98
C CYS A 2 -0.62 2.90 17.19
N ALA A 3 0.22 1.91 17.48
CA ALA A 3 0.03 0.57 16.94
C ALA A 3 -1.36 0.07 17.35
N LEU A 4 -2.06 -0.65 16.47
CA LEU A 4 -3.34 -1.27 16.80
C LEU A 4 -3.20 -2.05 18.10
N SER A 5 -4.07 -1.75 19.06
CA SER A 5 -4.10 -2.50 20.31
C SER A 5 -4.55 -3.94 20.06
N LEU A 6 -4.15 -4.85 20.94
CA LEU A 6 -4.54 -6.26 20.86
C LEU A 6 -6.08 -6.41 20.80
N ILE A 7 -6.79 -5.60 21.57
CA ILE A 7 -8.28 -5.60 21.64
C ILE A 7 -8.89 -5.23 20.28
N GLU A 8 -8.32 -4.25 19.57
CA GLU A 8 -8.80 -3.84 18.24
C GLU A 8 -8.51 -4.93 17.20
N LYS A 9 -7.33 -5.57 17.25
CA LYS A 9 -7.01 -6.71 16.38
C LYS A 9 -8.00 -7.88 16.59
N GLU A 10 -8.26 -8.23 17.85
CA GLU A 10 -9.24 -9.28 18.19
C GLU A 10 -10.66 -8.91 17.74
N ALA A 11 -11.06 -7.65 17.88
CA ALA A 11 -12.38 -7.20 17.43
C ALA A 11 -12.58 -7.43 15.92
N ILE A 12 -11.58 -7.07 15.09
CA ILE A 12 -11.61 -7.30 13.64
C ILE A 12 -11.74 -8.79 13.31
N ILE A 13 -11.02 -9.65 14.01
CA ILE A 13 -11.10 -11.11 13.81
C ILE A 13 -12.49 -11.63 14.14
N LEU A 14 -13.07 -11.17 15.27
CA LEU A 14 -14.39 -11.59 15.74
C LEU A 14 -15.54 -11.03 14.88
N GLU A 15 -15.42 -9.83 14.33
CA GLU A 15 -16.39 -9.27 13.37
C GLU A 15 -16.48 -10.10 12.08
N ASN A 16 -15.44 -10.83 11.75
CA ASN A 16 -15.39 -11.80 10.66
C ASN A 16 -15.72 -13.24 11.11
N ASP A 17 -16.41 -13.41 12.26
CA ASP A 17 -16.81 -14.69 12.85
C ASP A 17 -15.64 -15.62 13.21
N ALA A 18 -14.40 -15.13 13.23
CA ALA A 18 -13.16 -15.92 13.32
C ALA A 18 -13.16 -17.12 12.32
N ASP A 19 -13.75 -16.92 11.13
CA ASP A 19 -13.90 -17.97 10.11
C ASP A 19 -12.62 -18.14 9.31
N PRO A 20 -11.98 -19.33 9.30
CA PRO A 20 -10.82 -19.61 8.46
C PRO A 20 -11.04 -19.39 6.96
N GLN A 21 -12.29 -19.44 6.47
CA GLN A 21 -12.60 -19.15 5.07
C GLN A 21 -12.52 -17.66 4.75
N ARG A 22 -12.60 -16.80 5.77
CA ARG A 22 -12.48 -15.34 5.65
C ARG A 22 -11.09 -14.80 5.96
N ILE A 23 -10.09 -15.65 6.11
CA ILE A 23 -8.72 -15.26 6.49
C ILE A 23 -8.16 -14.11 5.64
N LEU A 24 -8.42 -14.11 4.34
CA LEU A 24 -7.94 -13.03 3.46
C LEU A 24 -8.58 -11.69 3.81
N ASN A 25 -9.89 -11.65 4.10
CA ASN A 25 -10.59 -10.43 4.51
C ASN A 25 -10.05 -9.94 5.85
N ILE A 26 -9.91 -10.84 6.83
CA ILE A 26 -9.36 -10.53 8.16
C ILE A 26 -7.98 -9.90 8.04
N LEU A 27 -7.07 -10.51 7.26
CA LEU A 27 -5.72 -9.99 7.05
C LEU A 27 -5.71 -8.64 6.34
N ILE A 28 -6.58 -8.43 5.35
CA ILE A 28 -6.73 -7.16 4.65
C ILE A 28 -7.21 -6.07 5.63
N GLU A 29 -8.24 -6.34 6.41
CA GLU A 29 -8.79 -5.38 7.39
C GLU A 29 -7.76 -5.03 8.46
N LEU A 30 -7.06 -6.03 9.02
CA LEU A 30 -5.97 -5.82 9.98
C LEU A 30 -4.85 -4.96 9.40
N GLN A 31 -4.43 -5.23 8.16
CA GLN A 31 -3.39 -4.46 7.48
C GLN A 31 -3.81 -3.00 7.25
N PHE A 32 -5.05 -2.77 6.77
CA PHE A 32 -5.53 -1.41 6.53
C PHE A 32 -5.84 -0.63 7.81
N ALA A 33 -6.14 -1.32 8.91
CA ALA A 33 -6.31 -0.70 10.21
C ALA A 33 -4.96 -0.34 10.86
N SER A 34 -3.87 -1.03 10.50
CA SER A 34 -2.55 -0.71 11.02
C SER A 34 -1.97 0.55 10.37
N GLU A 35 -1.32 1.41 11.15
CA GLU A 35 -0.67 2.62 10.64
C GLU A 35 0.48 2.31 9.66
N GLU A 36 1.20 1.21 9.92
CA GLU A 36 2.35 0.79 9.12
C GLU A 36 1.97 -0.02 7.88
N GLY A 37 0.68 -0.35 7.70
CA GLY A 37 0.13 -0.97 6.50
C GLY A 37 0.69 -2.34 6.14
N TYR A 38 1.11 -3.15 7.12
CA TYR A 38 1.60 -4.51 6.92
C TYR A 38 1.14 -5.46 8.03
N ILE A 39 1.35 -6.76 7.83
CA ILE A 39 1.07 -7.80 8.81
C ILE A 39 2.37 -8.18 9.50
N ASP A 40 2.51 -7.77 10.76
CA ASP A 40 3.63 -8.14 11.61
C ASP A 40 3.50 -9.59 12.13
N GLN A 41 4.58 -10.10 12.70
CA GLN A 41 4.60 -11.47 13.22
C GLN A 41 3.59 -11.68 14.35
N GLU A 42 3.41 -10.70 15.23
CA GLU A 42 2.45 -10.80 16.35
C GLU A 42 1.01 -10.89 15.83
N THR A 43 0.67 -10.09 14.83
CA THR A 43 -0.64 -10.13 14.16
C THR A 43 -0.86 -11.46 13.45
N ALA A 44 0.16 -11.98 12.76
CA ALA A 44 0.06 -13.28 12.10
C ALA A 44 -0.15 -14.43 13.10
N GLN A 45 0.52 -14.40 14.25
CA GLN A 45 0.34 -15.37 15.36
C GLN A 45 -1.06 -15.28 15.94
N LEU A 46 -1.55 -14.07 16.23
CA LEU A 46 -2.89 -13.84 16.75
C LEU A 46 -3.97 -14.41 15.80
N VAL A 47 -3.84 -14.15 14.50
CA VAL A 47 -4.76 -14.71 13.49
C VAL A 47 -4.68 -16.23 13.46
N ALA A 48 -3.48 -16.82 13.51
CA ALA A 48 -3.29 -18.26 13.53
C ALA A 48 -3.98 -18.93 14.73
N GLU A 49 -3.84 -18.35 15.92
CA GLU A 49 -4.47 -18.83 17.17
C GLU A 49 -6.00 -18.79 17.08
N HIS A 50 -6.59 -17.64 16.69
CA HIS A 50 -8.04 -17.47 16.62
C HIS A 50 -8.71 -18.33 15.54
N LEU A 51 -8.04 -18.52 14.42
CA LEU A 51 -8.56 -19.34 13.31
C LEU A 51 -8.18 -20.83 13.41
N HIS A 52 -7.46 -21.23 14.46
CA HIS A 52 -6.94 -22.59 14.65
C HIS A 52 -6.10 -23.08 13.45
N LEU A 53 -5.29 -22.18 12.89
CA LEU A 53 -4.39 -22.44 11.77
C LEU A 53 -2.94 -22.46 12.27
N THR A 54 -2.04 -22.96 11.43
CA THR A 54 -0.59 -22.82 11.69
C THR A 54 -0.10 -21.45 11.22
N GLU A 55 0.91 -20.90 11.91
CA GLU A 55 1.58 -19.66 11.48
C GLU A 55 2.11 -19.76 10.04
N ALA A 56 2.63 -20.94 9.66
CA ALA A 56 3.07 -21.20 8.29
C ALA A 56 1.94 -21.00 7.27
N ARG A 57 0.70 -21.41 7.60
CA ARG A 57 -0.44 -21.22 6.72
C ARG A 57 -0.84 -19.76 6.57
N VAL A 58 -0.79 -19.00 7.65
CA VAL A 58 -1.02 -17.54 7.62
C VAL A 58 0.07 -16.86 6.76
N TYR A 59 1.34 -17.22 6.97
CA TYR A 59 2.46 -16.68 6.20
C TYR A 59 2.38 -17.01 4.70
N GLU A 60 1.98 -18.24 4.34
CA GLU A 60 1.72 -18.60 2.94
C GLU A 60 0.72 -17.65 2.28
N ILE A 61 -0.37 -17.30 2.98
CA ILE A 61 -1.40 -16.40 2.46
C ILE A 61 -0.86 -14.97 2.34
N VAL A 62 -0.21 -14.46 3.39
CA VAL A 62 0.35 -13.10 3.39
C VAL A 62 1.40 -12.94 2.27
N SER A 63 2.25 -13.94 2.06
CA SER A 63 3.29 -13.88 1.02
C SER A 63 2.77 -14.12 -0.40
N PHE A 64 1.64 -14.81 -0.54
CA PHE A 64 1.05 -15.10 -1.84
C PHE A 64 0.27 -13.92 -2.44
N TYR A 65 -0.50 -13.20 -1.62
CA TYR A 65 -1.34 -12.11 -2.11
C TYR A 65 -0.59 -10.79 -2.15
N ALA A 66 -0.40 -10.23 -3.34
CA ALA A 66 0.33 -8.96 -3.54
C ALA A 66 -0.28 -7.75 -2.79
N ILE A 67 -1.57 -7.82 -2.41
CA ILE A 67 -2.23 -6.78 -1.61
C ILE A 67 -1.76 -6.79 -0.16
N LEU A 68 -1.36 -7.95 0.36
CA LEU A 68 -0.82 -8.08 1.70
C LEU A 68 0.68 -7.76 1.72
N LYS A 69 1.16 -7.22 2.81
CA LYS A 69 2.54 -6.80 2.99
C LYS A 69 3.14 -7.42 4.25
N THR A 70 4.39 -7.84 4.16
CA THR A 70 5.18 -8.42 5.26
C THR A 70 6.15 -7.41 5.86
N GLU A 71 6.27 -6.22 5.26
CA GLU A 71 7.19 -5.17 5.66
C GLU A 71 6.45 -3.83 5.79
N PRO A 72 6.90 -2.96 6.70
CA PRO A 72 6.30 -1.64 6.89
C PRO A 72 6.18 -0.87 5.59
N GLN A 73 5.03 -0.25 5.37
CA GLN A 73 4.76 0.60 4.22
C GLN A 73 4.93 2.08 4.61
N ALA A 74 5.29 2.91 3.65
CA ALA A 74 5.32 4.35 3.86
C ALA A 74 3.91 4.93 4.03
N LYS A 75 3.80 6.09 4.66
CA LYS A 75 2.53 6.82 4.83
C LYS A 75 1.82 7.04 3.48
N TYR A 76 2.58 7.40 2.45
CA TYR A 76 2.09 7.58 1.08
C TYR A 76 2.76 6.58 0.14
N VAL A 77 2.00 5.58 -0.26
CA VAL A 77 2.42 4.59 -1.25
C VAL A 77 1.93 5.02 -2.63
N LEU A 78 2.86 5.48 -3.48
CA LEU A 78 2.58 5.92 -4.84
C LEU A 78 2.59 4.72 -5.79
N LYS A 79 1.43 4.33 -6.28
CA LYS A 79 1.26 3.20 -7.21
C LYS A 79 1.31 3.70 -8.64
N ILE A 80 2.35 3.35 -9.40
CA ILE A 80 2.55 3.76 -10.80
C ILE A 80 1.97 2.69 -11.71
N CYS A 81 1.13 3.09 -12.66
CA CYS A 81 0.64 2.18 -13.69
C CYS A 81 1.73 1.88 -14.71
N ASN A 82 2.15 0.61 -14.83
CA ASN A 82 3.16 0.16 -15.80
C ASN A 82 2.58 -0.53 -17.05
N SER A 83 1.27 -0.40 -17.28
CA SER A 83 0.63 -0.97 -18.47
C SER A 83 1.04 -0.23 -19.76
N THR A 84 0.94 -0.91 -20.88
CA THR A 84 1.34 -0.40 -22.19
C THR A 84 0.78 0.99 -22.54
N PRO A 85 -0.52 1.31 -22.35
CA PRO A 85 -1.01 2.65 -22.61
C PRO A 85 -0.31 3.74 -21.79
N CYS A 86 -0.13 3.53 -20.48
CA CYS A 86 0.57 4.49 -19.61
C CYS A 86 2.05 4.61 -19.97
N HIS A 87 2.69 3.52 -20.37
CA HIS A 87 4.08 3.55 -20.82
C HIS A 87 4.26 4.48 -22.04
N TYR A 88 3.38 4.35 -23.05
CA TYR A 88 3.43 5.20 -24.24
C TYR A 88 3.03 6.66 -24.00
N THR A 89 2.27 6.95 -22.94
CA THR A 89 1.88 8.32 -22.56
C THR A 89 2.83 8.97 -21.57
N GLY A 90 3.99 8.35 -21.28
CA GLY A 90 5.03 8.91 -20.41
C GLY A 90 5.17 8.24 -19.04
N GLY A 91 4.67 7.00 -18.87
CA GLY A 91 4.78 6.28 -17.59
C GLY A 91 6.23 6.05 -17.12
N ALA A 92 7.18 5.87 -18.06
CA ALA A 92 8.60 5.74 -17.71
C ALA A 92 9.14 7.02 -17.05
N MET A 93 8.78 8.20 -17.57
CA MET A 93 9.16 9.49 -16.98
C MET A 93 8.67 9.62 -15.52
N VAL A 94 7.47 9.12 -15.22
CA VAL A 94 6.92 9.18 -13.84
C VAL A 94 7.82 8.44 -12.85
N ALA A 95 8.30 7.23 -13.21
CA ALA A 95 9.19 6.46 -12.36
C ALA A 95 10.55 7.16 -12.17
N GLU A 96 11.18 7.64 -13.26
CA GLU A 96 12.45 8.35 -13.23
C GLU A 96 12.40 9.63 -12.37
N VAL A 97 11.31 10.39 -12.49
CA VAL A 97 11.10 11.61 -11.71
C VAL A 97 10.92 11.29 -10.22
N LEU A 98 10.14 10.25 -9.90
CA LEU A 98 9.95 9.84 -8.50
C LEU A 98 11.26 9.34 -7.87
N GLU A 99 12.04 8.51 -8.59
CA GLU A 99 13.34 8.07 -8.11
C GLU A 99 14.28 9.25 -7.83
N THR A 100 14.26 10.26 -8.71
CA THR A 100 15.07 11.47 -8.57
C THR A 100 14.64 12.33 -7.38
N ILE A 101 13.33 12.51 -7.16
CA ILE A 101 12.79 13.38 -6.08
C ILE A 101 12.92 12.71 -4.72
N LEU A 102 12.60 11.40 -4.66
CA LEU A 102 12.56 10.67 -3.41
C LEU A 102 13.93 10.12 -2.99
N GLU A 103 14.89 10.08 -3.92
CA GLU A 103 16.26 9.56 -3.72
C GLU A 103 16.29 8.10 -3.21
N VAL A 104 15.23 7.33 -3.49
CA VAL A 104 15.13 5.91 -3.14
C VAL A 104 14.69 5.11 -4.37
N PRO A 105 15.16 3.86 -4.52
CA PRO A 105 14.71 3.00 -5.60
C PRO A 105 13.27 2.51 -5.37
N GLU A 106 12.68 1.94 -6.41
CA GLU A 106 11.36 1.33 -6.37
C GLU A 106 11.25 0.27 -5.25
N ASN A 107 10.12 0.23 -4.57
CA ASN A 107 9.79 -0.65 -3.43
C ASN A 107 10.60 -0.37 -2.14
N GLN A 108 11.23 0.77 -2.02
CA GLN A 108 11.87 1.18 -0.78
C GLN A 108 11.24 2.45 -0.22
N PRO A 109 10.99 2.51 1.10
CA PRO A 109 10.50 3.73 1.74
C PRO A 109 11.62 4.77 1.85
N THR A 110 11.23 6.04 1.80
CA THR A 110 12.13 7.15 2.15
C THR A 110 12.57 7.04 3.62
N PRO A 111 13.76 7.57 4.00
CA PRO A 111 14.28 7.48 5.36
C PRO A 111 13.37 8.07 6.45
N ASP A 112 12.50 9.01 6.06
CA ASP A 112 11.49 9.62 6.92
C ASP A 112 10.18 8.80 7.02
N GLY A 113 10.06 7.70 6.24
CA GLY A 113 8.89 6.85 6.19
C GLY A 113 7.67 7.49 5.53
N LEU A 114 7.83 8.67 4.88
CA LEU A 114 6.70 9.36 4.26
C LEU A 114 6.28 8.77 2.93
N PHE A 115 7.24 8.42 2.06
CA PHE A 115 6.97 8.00 0.69
C PHE A 115 7.57 6.65 0.35
N MET A 116 6.87 5.93 -0.49
CA MET A 116 7.33 4.75 -1.22
C MET A 116 6.63 4.74 -2.57
N TYR A 117 7.27 4.21 -3.61
CA TYR A 117 6.60 4.00 -4.88
C TYR A 117 6.86 2.60 -5.42
N HIS A 118 5.89 2.07 -6.16
CA HIS A 118 6.04 0.80 -6.87
C HIS A 118 5.13 0.73 -8.09
N SER A 119 5.56 -0.07 -9.06
CA SER A 119 4.78 -0.33 -10.28
C SER A 119 3.67 -1.33 -10.02
N ILE A 120 2.49 -1.05 -10.55
CA ILE A 120 1.33 -1.95 -10.50
C ILE A 120 0.75 -2.15 -11.90
N PRO A 121 0.00 -3.25 -12.13
CA PRO A 121 -0.79 -3.43 -13.33
C PRO A 121 -1.80 -2.31 -13.56
N CYS A 122 -2.48 -2.34 -14.71
CA CYS A 122 -3.41 -1.31 -15.13
C CYS A 122 -4.41 -0.89 -14.05
N ILE A 123 -4.48 0.42 -13.78
CA ILE A 123 -5.38 1.04 -12.80
C ILE A 123 -6.80 1.26 -13.41
N GLY A 124 -6.95 1.12 -14.74
CA GLY A 124 -8.22 1.36 -15.43
C GLY A 124 -8.41 2.80 -15.95
N ALA A 125 -7.42 3.69 -15.81
CA ALA A 125 -7.49 5.10 -16.22
C ALA A 125 -6.67 5.40 -17.49
N CYS A 126 -6.70 4.53 -18.49
CA CYS A 126 -5.82 4.57 -19.67
C CYS A 126 -5.98 5.84 -20.51
N ASP A 127 -7.19 6.42 -20.59
CA ASP A 127 -7.47 7.65 -21.35
C ASP A 127 -6.82 8.89 -20.74
N PHE A 128 -6.39 8.80 -19.49
CA PHE A 128 -5.85 9.92 -18.72
C PHE A 128 -4.37 9.70 -18.32
N GLY A 129 -3.68 8.77 -18.99
CA GLY A 129 -2.27 8.46 -18.69
C GLY A 129 -1.30 9.63 -18.92
N PRO A 130 -0.12 9.63 -18.29
CA PRO A 130 0.29 8.68 -17.25
C PRO A 130 -0.40 8.98 -15.91
N VAL A 131 -0.54 7.93 -15.06
CA VAL A 131 -1.29 8.03 -13.81
C VAL A 131 -0.51 7.46 -12.61
N ILE A 132 -0.72 8.07 -11.45
CA ILE A 132 -0.33 7.56 -10.12
C ILE A 132 -1.60 7.36 -9.29
N LYS A 133 -1.69 6.26 -8.56
CA LYS A 133 -2.73 6.04 -7.55
C LYS A 133 -2.12 6.09 -6.15
N ILE A 134 -2.74 6.88 -5.25
CA ILE A 134 -2.40 6.93 -3.83
C ILE A 134 -3.69 6.62 -3.07
N LYS A 135 -3.70 5.57 -2.26
CA LYS A 135 -4.92 5.01 -1.66
C LYS A 135 -6.01 4.83 -2.72
N ASP A 136 -7.11 5.56 -2.65
CA ASP A 136 -8.22 5.50 -3.61
C ASP A 136 -8.23 6.64 -4.64
N THR A 137 -7.33 7.61 -4.49
CA THR A 137 -7.24 8.77 -5.37
C THR A 137 -6.31 8.51 -6.55
N VAL A 138 -6.77 8.82 -7.77
CA VAL A 138 -5.99 8.71 -9.02
C VAL A 138 -5.61 10.10 -9.50
N PHE A 139 -4.31 10.33 -9.63
CA PHE A 139 -3.72 11.52 -10.23
C PHE A 139 -3.37 11.22 -11.68
N SER A 140 -3.84 12.05 -12.60
CA SER A 140 -3.80 11.79 -14.05
C SER A 140 -3.12 12.89 -14.84
N GLN A 141 -2.78 12.58 -16.12
CA GLN A 141 -2.10 13.51 -17.01
C GLN A 141 -0.87 14.15 -16.37
N LEU A 142 -0.05 13.29 -15.78
CA LEU A 142 1.11 13.71 -14.99
C LEU A 142 2.20 14.28 -15.90
N THR A 143 2.77 15.38 -15.45
CA THR A 143 4.00 16.00 -15.97
C THR A 143 5.00 16.06 -14.82
N GLU A 144 6.28 16.26 -15.12
CA GLU A 144 7.30 16.45 -14.06
C GLU A 144 6.87 17.50 -13.04
N GLU A 145 6.39 18.66 -13.50
CA GLU A 145 5.93 19.75 -12.63
C GLU A 145 4.79 19.34 -11.69
N LYS A 146 3.81 18.58 -12.23
CA LYS A 146 2.69 18.08 -11.43
C LYS A 146 3.13 17.06 -10.38
N ILE A 147 4.12 16.23 -10.70
CA ILE A 147 4.68 15.26 -9.76
C ILE A 147 5.40 16.01 -8.62
N TYR A 148 6.24 17.01 -8.93
CA TYR A 148 6.88 17.85 -7.93
C TYR A 148 5.85 18.53 -7.01
N GLN A 149 4.81 19.14 -7.58
CA GLN A 149 3.74 19.78 -6.83
C GLN A 149 2.99 18.78 -5.93
N LEU A 150 2.70 17.58 -6.45
CA LEU A 150 2.04 16.52 -5.69
C LEU A 150 2.86 16.12 -4.47
N ILE A 151 4.16 15.84 -4.65
CA ILE A 151 5.05 15.47 -3.55
C ILE A 151 5.14 16.60 -2.51
N GLN A 152 5.29 17.85 -2.94
CA GLN A 152 5.33 18.99 -2.01
C GLN A 152 4.03 19.16 -1.22
N HIS A 153 2.86 18.98 -1.86
CA HIS A 153 1.58 19.05 -1.17
C HIS A 153 1.43 17.93 -0.13
N LEU A 154 1.86 16.71 -0.47
CA LEU A 154 1.83 15.58 0.45
C LEU A 154 2.79 15.74 1.64
N GLN A 155 3.97 16.32 1.42
CA GLN A 155 4.94 16.63 2.47
C GLN A 155 4.40 17.65 3.50
N ASN A 156 3.57 18.59 3.04
CA ASN A 156 2.99 19.62 3.89
C ASN A 156 1.64 19.22 4.51
N ASP A 157 1.23 17.98 4.41
CA ASP A 157 -0.09 17.45 4.84
C ASP A 157 -1.28 18.29 4.29
N CYS A 158 -1.08 18.95 3.13
CA CYS A 158 -2.10 19.83 2.52
C CYS A 158 -3.14 19.08 1.67
N TYR A 159 -3.16 17.76 1.71
CA TYR A 159 -4.13 16.96 0.97
C TYR A 159 -5.24 16.49 1.92
N GLU A 160 -6.33 17.25 1.99
CA GLU A 160 -7.57 16.82 2.66
C GLU A 160 -8.24 15.75 1.77
N GLY A 161 -8.28 14.49 2.25
CA GLY A 161 -8.98 13.38 1.57
C GLY A 161 -8.11 12.24 1.07
N LEU A 162 -6.86 12.14 1.51
CA LEU A 162 -6.02 10.95 1.35
C LEU A 162 -5.92 10.15 2.64
#